data_e32b7e679ae0f38c48d22ffdbf1fa73c
#
_entry.id   e32b7e679ae0f38c48d22ffdbf1fa73c
#
_cell.length_a   1.000
_cell.length_b   1.000
_cell.length_c   1.000
_cell.angle_alpha   90.00
_cell.angle_beta   90.00
_cell.angle_gamma   90.00
#
_symmetry.space_group_name_H-M   'P 1'
#
loop_
_entity.id
_entity.type
_entity.pdbx_description
1 polymer ?
#
loop_
_entity_poly.entity_id
_entity_poly.type
_entity_poly.pdbx_seq_one_letter_code
_entity_poly.pdbx_strand_id
1 'polypeptide(L)'
;EASQIDDYGHANQLDPLVEEILDFDRTIGKVFEWAAADGETLVVVTADHETGGLTLVGGSLPEGEIIGKFSTGDHSGVMVPVYAFGPGAELFTGIYENTDIFEKIKYLLKL
;
A
#
# COMPACT_ATOMS: atom_id res chain seq x y z
N GLU A 1 -6.51 -0.24 8.41
CA GLU A 1 -6.21 0.94 7.60
C GLU A 1 -5.12 1.77 8.27
N ALA A 2 -4.17 2.27 7.49
CA ALA A 2 -3.09 3.16 7.94
C ALA A 2 -3.36 4.59 7.42
N SER A 3 -4.46 5.20 7.83
CA SER A 3 -4.94 6.50 7.33
C SER A 3 -3.98 7.65 7.58
N GLN A 4 -3.14 7.56 8.60
CA GLN A 4 -2.15 8.61 8.92
C GLN A 4 -1.06 8.78 7.85
N ILE A 5 -0.85 7.77 6.98
CA ILE A 5 0.05 7.90 5.83
C ILE A 5 -0.41 9.04 4.93
N ASP A 6 -1.72 9.13 4.67
CA ASP A 6 -2.33 10.20 3.89
C ASP A 6 -2.18 11.56 4.58
N ASP A 7 -2.50 11.64 5.87
CA ASP A 7 -2.38 12.88 6.65
C ASP A 7 -0.95 13.43 6.64
N TYR A 8 0.05 12.57 6.81
CA TYR A 8 1.46 12.97 6.75
C TYR A 8 1.92 13.31 5.33
N GLY A 9 1.35 12.66 4.31
CA GLY A 9 1.54 13.00 2.91
C GLY A 9 1.06 14.42 2.61
N HIS A 10 -0.15 14.78 3.02
CA HIS A 10 -0.71 16.13 2.92
C HIS A 10 0.13 17.19 3.64
N ALA A 11 0.66 16.84 4.81
CA ALA A 11 1.51 17.72 5.60
C ALA A 11 2.98 17.77 5.12
N ASN A 12 3.36 16.95 4.13
CA ASN A 12 4.73 16.79 3.62
C ASN A 12 5.74 16.43 4.75
N GLN A 13 5.33 15.56 5.66
CA GLN A 13 6.12 15.13 6.82
C GLN A 13 6.71 13.73 6.58
N LEU A 14 7.97 13.69 6.13
CA LEU A 14 8.63 12.44 5.72
C LEU A 14 8.80 11.45 6.88
N ASP A 15 9.38 11.88 8.00
CA ASP A 15 9.74 10.98 9.09
C ASP A 15 8.51 10.23 9.67
N PRO A 16 7.44 10.92 10.10
CA PRO A 16 6.26 10.22 10.61
C PRO A 16 5.54 9.41 9.53
N LEU A 17 5.56 9.82 8.26
CA LEU A 17 5.02 9.04 7.16
C LEU A 17 5.76 7.69 7.02
N VAL A 18 7.10 7.72 7.07
CA VAL A 18 7.93 6.51 7.02
C VAL A 18 7.67 5.60 8.22
N GLU A 19 7.57 6.16 9.43
CA GLU A 19 7.26 5.39 10.64
C GLU A 19 5.91 4.67 10.51
N GLU A 20 4.89 5.35 10.00
CA GLU A 20 3.56 4.77 9.79
C GLU A 20 3.57 3.66 8.73
N ILE A 21 4.29 3.85 7.62
CA ILE A 21 4.48 2.80 6.60
C ILE A 21 5.16 1.56 7.20
N LEU A 22 6.21 1.74 8.00
CA LEU A 22 6.92 0.63 8.64
C LEU A 22 6.05 -0.10 9.66
N ASP A 23 5.17 0.61 10.38
CA ASP A 23 4.22 -0.03 11.31
C ASP A 23 3.15 -0.81 10.55
N PHE A 24 2.65 -0.24 9.47
CA PHE A 24 1.71 -0.91 8.56
C PHE A 24 2.33 -2.17 7.96
N ASP A 25 3.57 -2.11 7.46
CA ASP A 25 4.31 -3.26 6.92
C ASP A 25 4.42 -4.40 7.95
N ARG A 26 4.76 -4.08 9.20
CA ARG A 26 4.79 -5.07 10.31
C ARG A 26 3.42 -5.71 10.55
N THR A 27 2.36 -4.94 10.44
CA THR A 27 0.99 -5.42 10.58
C THR A 27 0.62 -6.35 9.43
N ILE A 28 0.92 -5.97 8.19
CA ILE A 28 0.72 -6.80 6.99
C ILE A 28 1.49 -8.12 7.10
N GLY A 29 2.73 -8.09 7.60
CA GLY A 29 3.51 -9.31 7.82
C GLY A 29 2.77 -10.32 8.71
N LYS A 30 2.18 -9.88 9.83
CA LYS A 30 1.38 -10.75 10.72
C LYS A 30 0.12 -11.28 10.05
N VAL A 31 -0.54 -10.45 9.24
CA VAL A 31 -1.72 -10.87 8.48
C VAL A 31 -1.36 -11.94 7.46
N PHE A 32 -0.23 -11.80 6.77
CA PHE A 32 0.26 -12.80 5.83
C PHE A 32 0.62 -14.13 6.50
N GLU A 33 1.29 -14.09 7.65
CA GLU A 33 1.59 -15.29 8.42
C GLU A 33 0.31 -16.04 8.82
N TRP A 34 -0.69 -15.31 9.29
CA TRP A 34 -1.98 -15.88 9.66
C TRP A 34 -2.73 -16.43 8.44
N ALA A 35 -2.82 -15.69 7.34
CA ALA A 35 -3.49 -16.12 6.12
C ALA A 35 -2.82 -17.35 5.48
N ALA A 36 -1.48 -17.43 5.54
CA ALA A 36 -0.72 -18.59 5.09
C ALA A 36 -1.04 -19.84 5.91
N ALA A 37 -1.22 -19.70 7.23
CA ALA A 37 -1.59 -20.82 8.09
C ALA A 37 -3.05 -21.25 7.90
N ASP A 38 -3.95 -20.31 7.63
CA ASP A 38 -5.36 -20.54 7.34
C ASP A 38 -5.56 -21.24 5.97
N GLY A 39 -4.85 -20.79 4.95
CA GLY A 39 -4.88 -21.35 3.59
C GLY A 39 -6.13 -21.05 2.77
N GLU A 40 -7.15 -20.44 3.36
CA GLU A 40 -8.43 -20.10 2.71
C GLU A 40 -8.66 -18.58 2.59
N THR A 41 -7.80 -17.77 3.21
CA THR A 41 -7.92 -16.31 3.23
C THR A 41 -7.16 -15.67 2.07
N LEU A 42 -7.85 -14.84 1.28
CA LEU A 42 -7.25 -13.90 0.34
C LEU A 42 -6.97 -12.58 1.07
N VAL A 43 -5.74 -12.10 0.99
CA VAL A 43 -5.34 -10.77 1.47
C VAL A 43 -5.04 -9.89 0.27
N VAL A 44 -5.65 -8.71 0.23
CA VAL A 44 -5.38 -7.67 -0.79
C VAL A 44 -4.95 -6.40 -0.07
N VAL A 45 -3.81 -5.85 -0.46
CA VAL A 45 -3.25 -4.61 0.08
C VAL A 45 -3.10 -3.61 -1.05
N THR A 46 -3.70 -2.45 -0.91
CA THR A 46 -3.65 -1.37 -1.90
C THR A 46 -3.86 -0.03 -1.22
N ALA A 47 -3.72 1.04 -1.96
CA ALA A 47 -4.16 2.38 -1.58
C ALA A 47 -5.31 2.83 -2.50
N ASP A 48 -6.10 3.78 -2.06
CA ASP A 48 -7.12 4.46 -2.85
C ASP A 48 -6.51 5.51 -3.79
N HIS A 49 -5.39 6.16 -3.38
CA HIS A 49 -4.61 7.12 -4.15
C HIS A 49 -3.20 7.29 -3.57
N GLU A 50 -2.38 8.08 -4.23
CA GLU A 50 -1.12 8.61 -3.76
C GLU A 50 -1.35 10.03 -3.17
N THR A 51 -0.56 10.42 -2.16
CA THR A 51 -0.64 11.74 -1.51
C THR A 51 0.75 12.36 -1.35
N GLY A 52 0.85 13.64 -1.69
CA GLY A 52 2.06 14.44 -1.52
C GLY A 52 3.02 14.40 -2.69
N GLY A 53 2.88 13.47 -3.63
CA GLY A 53 3.83 13.27 -4.72
C GLY A 53 5.24 12.94 -4.21
N LEU A 54 5.33 12.11 -3.15
CA LEU A 54 6.60 11.76 -2.51
C LEU A 54 7.50 10.99 -3.46
N THR A 55 8.72 11.50 -3.60
CA THR A 55 9.79 10.86 -4.36
C THR A 55 11.02 10.66 -3.48
N LEU A 56 11.54 9.44 -3.42
CA LEU A 56 12.81 9.15 -2.75
C LEU A 56 13.95 9.60 -3.66
N VAL A 57 14.78 10.54 -3.18
CA VAL A 57 15.85 11.15 -3.97
C VAL A 57 17.24 10.79 -3.45
N GLY A 58 17.34 10.05 -2.35
CA GLY A 58 18.60 9.61 -1.76
C GLY A 58 18.40 8.91 -0.43
N GLY A 59 19.51 8.65 0.26
CA GLY A 59 19.54 8.02 1.57
C GLY A 59 20.78 7.13 1.74
N SER A 60 20.85 6.47 2.89
CA SER A 60 21.92 5.54 3.26
C SER A 60 21.32 4.31 3.93
N LEU A 61 21.33 3.17 3.24
CA LEU A 61 20.84 1.91 3.81
C LEU A 61 21.58 1.50 5.10
N PRO A 62 22.93 1.61 5.18
CA PRO A 62 23.64 1.27 6.42
C PRO A 62 23.27 2.14 7.62
N GLU A 63 22.87 3.39 7.37
CA GLU A 63 22.50 4.36 8.41
C GLU A 63 20.99 4.43 8.64
N GLY A 64 20.18 3.72 7.84
CA GLY A 64 18.73 3.79 7.89
C GLY A 64 18.19 5.16 7.50
N GLU A 65 18.94 5.91 6.70
CA GLU A 65 18.54 7.26 6.28
C GLU A 65 17.73 7.22 4.99
N ILE A 66 16.65 7.99 4.94
CA ILE A 66 15.82 8.21 3.75
C ILE A 66 15.76 9.71 3.46
N ILE A 67 16.02 10.10 2.20
CA ILE A 67 15.86 11.47 1.72
C ILE A 67 14.71 11.48 0.72
N GLY A 68 13.60 12.10 1.08
CA GLY A 68 12.40 12.26 0.25
C GLY A 68 12.12 13.72 -0.09
N LYS A 69 11.38 13.93 -1.17
CA LYS A 69 10.83 15.23 -1.57
C LYS A 69 9.38 15.07 -1.97
N PHE A 70 8.57 16.01 -1.52
CA PHE A 70 7.17 16.13 -1.90
C PHE A 70 7.03 17.15 -3.03
N SER A 71 6.09 16.93 -3.93
CA SER A 71 5.79 17.83 -5.05
C SER A 71 4.48 18.59 -4.88
N THR A 72 3.61 18.17 -3.97
CA THR A 72 2.31 18.76 -3.68
C THR A 72 1.93 18.54 -2.22
N GLY A 73 0.91 19.22 -1.75
CA GLY A 73 0.20 18.91 -0.50
C GLY A 73 -1.16 18.23 -0.77
N ASP A 74 -1.43 17.82 -1.99
CA ASP A 74 -2.67 17.17 -2.43
C ASP A 74 -2.39 15.76 -2.95
N HIS A 75 -3.45 15.06 -3.38
CA HIS A 75 -3.33 13.78 -4.06
C HIS A 75 -2.69 13.95 -5.45
N SER A 76 -1.99 12.94 -5.92
CA SER A 76 -1.49 12.89 -7.29
C SER A 76 -2.14 11.76 -8.09
N GLY A 77 -2.08 11.84 -9.42
CA GLY A 77 -2.60 10.82 -10.33
C GLY A 77 -1.64 9.66 -10.60
N VAL A 78 -0.66 9.45 -9.74
CA VAL A 78 0.29 8.33 -9.86
C VAL A 78 -0.43 7.02 -9.55
N MET A 79 -0.17 5.98 -10.35
CA MET A 79 -0.69 4.64 -10.08
C MET A 79 -0.18 4.12 -8.75
N VAL A 80 -1.08 3.51 -7.97
CA VAL A 80 -0.75 2.83 -6.72
C VAL A 80 -0.64 1.33 -6.92
N PRO A 81 0.23 0.64 -6.16
CA PRO A 81 0.38 -0.80 -6.26
C PRO A 81 -0.79 -1.56 -5.63
N VAL A 82 -1.06 -2.75 -6.17
CA VAL A 82 -1.92 -3.74 -5.54
C VAL A 82 -1.09 -4.98 -5.27
N TYR A 83 -1.07 -5.43 -4.03
CA TYR A 83 -0.48 -6.69 -3.61
C TYR A 83 -1.57 -7.65 -3.21
N ALA A 84 -1.46 -8.91 -3.61
CA ALA A 84 -2.41 -9.95 -3.22
C ALA A 84 -1.68 -11.22 -2.81
N PHE A 85 -2.24 -11.91 -1.81
CA PHE A 85 -1.70 -13.16 -1.29
C PHE A 85 -2.85 -14.10 -0.91
N GLY A 86 -2.73 -15.39 -1.24
CA GLY A 86 -3.73 -16.41 -0.94
C GLY A 86 -4.56 -16.83 -2.15
N PRO A 87 -5.65 -17.58 -1.94
CA PRO A 87 -6.48 -18.09 -3.04
C PRO A 87 -7.06 -16.99 -3.91
N GLY A 88 -6.85 -17.04 -5.22
CA GLY A 88 -7.33 -16.03 -6.19
C GLY A 88 -6.44 -14.79 -6.33
N ALA A 89 -5.27 -14.75 -5.67
CA ALA A 89 -4.33 -13.64 -5.74
C ALA A 89 -3.87 -13.34 -7.18
N GLU A 90 -3.79 -14.34 -8.04
CA GLU A 90 -3.40 -14.22 -9.45
C GLU A 90 -4.32 -13.29 -10.26
N LEU A 91 -5.57 -13.09 -9.83
CA LEU A 91 -6.51 -12.19 -10.48
C LEU A 91 -6.15 -10.71 -10.31
N PHE A 92 -5.31 -10.39 -9.33
CA PHE A 92 -4.90 -9.02 -9.01
C PHE A 92 -3.60 -8.59 -9.72
N THR A 93 -3.10 -9.37 -10.65
CA THR A 93 -1.93 -9.02 -11.47
C THR A 93 -2.31 -8.08 -12.62
N GLY A 94 -1.37 -7.21 -13.03
CA GLY A 94 -1.54 -6.31 -14.17
C GLY A 94 -1.82 -4.87 -13.79
N ILE A 95 -2.21 -4.07 -14.78
CA ILE A 95 -2.62 -2.67 -14.64
C ILE A 95 -4.09 -2.59 -15.03
N TYR A 96 -4.91 -2.03 -14.17
CA TYR A 96 -6.36 -1.94 -14.35
C TYR A 96 -6.93 -0.78 -13.52
N GLU A 97 -8.19 -0.45 -13.75
CA GLU A 97 -8.89 0.59 -13.01
C GLU A 97 -9.17 0.14 -11.56
N ASN A 98 -9.18 1.07 -10.61
CA ASN A 98 -9.47 0.77 -9.20
C ASN A 98 -10.85 0.10 -9.01
N THR A 99 -11.82 0.43 -9.85
CA THR A 99 -13.16 -0.20 -9.85
C THR A 99 -13.14 -1.68 -10.17
N ASP A 100 -12.14 -2.18 -10.87
CA ASP A 100 -11.99 -3.61 -11.20
C ASP A 100 -11.70 -4.47 -9.96
N ILE A 101 -11.17 -3.88 -8.89
CA ILE A 101 -10.96 -4.56 -7.61
C ILE A 101 -12.30 -5.09 -7.09
N PHE A 102 -13.35 -4.28 -7.16
CA PHE A 102 -14.71 -4.71 -6.77
C PHE A 102 -15.18 -5.92 -7.57
N GLU A 103 -15.04 -5.90 -8.90
CA GLU A 103 -15.48 -7.01 -9.77
C GLU A 103 -14.68 -8.30 -9.52
N LYS A 104 -13.38 -8.18 -9.23
CA LYS A 104 -12.52 -9.33 -8.87
C LYS A 104 -12.96 -9.95 -7.55
N ILE A 105 -13.21 -9.14 -6.53
CA ILE A 105 -13.69 -9.59 -5.22
C ILE A 105 -15.08 -10.24 -5.36
N LYS A 106 -15.99 -9.60 -6.07
CA LYS A 106 -17.34 -10.12 -6.34
C LYS A 106 -17.29 -11.50 -7.03
N TYR A 107 -16.44 -11.63 -8.05
CA TYR A 107 -16.24 -12.90 -8.75
C TYR A 107 -15.75 -14.01 -7.81
N LEU A 108 -14.77 -13.74 -6.95
CA LEU A 108 -14.22 -14.70 -6.00
C LEU A 108 -15.26 -15.11 -4.94
N LEU A 109 -16.07 -14.17 -4.49
CA LEU A 109 -17.16 -14.42 -3.52
C LEU A 109 -18.41 -15.04 -4.15
N LYS A 110 -18.45 -15.20 -5.49
CA LYS A 110 -19.59 -15.74 -6.25
C LYS A 110 -20.90 -14.98 -6.01
N LEU A 111 -20.80 -13.65 -5.91
CA LEU A 111 -21.95 -12.75 -5.71
C LEU A 111 -22.55 -12.28 -7.04
#